data_47e6d76485ea4b2b9773959d5173b5be
#
_entry.id   47e6d76485ea4b2b9773959d5173b5be
#
_cell.length_a   1.000
_cell.length_b   1.000
_cell.length_c   1.000
_cell.angle_alpha   90.00
_cell.angle_beta   90.00
_cell.angle_gamma   90.00
#
_symmetry.space_group_name_H-M   'P 1'
#
loop_
_entity.id
_entity.type
_entity.pdbx_description
1 polymer ?
#
loop_
_entity_poly.entity_id
_entity_poly.type
_entity_poly.pdbx_seq_one_letter_code
_entity_poly.pdbx_strand_id
1 'polypeptide(L)'
;MGIDFMRPFLSSYGNQYILVAVDYVSKWVEALATPTNDARVVVKMFKSVIFPRFGVPRVVISDGGSHFINKVFDNLLKKNGVKHKVTTPYHPQTSGQVEISNREIKSILQKTVNTTRKDWAVKLDDALWAYRTAYKTPLGTTPFHLVYGKSCHLHVELEYKAAWAVKQLNFDAKSAFDRRTIQLHELEEIRHMAYENSKIYKERTKAYHEKRIITRNFAPNDQVLLYNSRLKLFLGKLRSRWSGPFAIKEVRPYGAVVLLDATGTEFVVNGQRLKSYLAESAIAEGESVPLGDALHA
;
A
#
# COMPACT_ATOMS: atom_id res chain seq x y z
N MET A 1 -10.95 2.76 -0.40
CA MET A 1 -10.02 2.90 -1.53
C MET A 1 -8.78 3.63 -1.06
N GLY A 2 -7.59 3.14 -1.41
CA GLY A 2 -6.32 3.83 -1.15
C GLY A 2 -5.74 4.41 -2.44
N ILE A 3 -5.10 5.57 -2.35
CA ILE A 3 -4.46 6.24 -3.48
C ILE A 3 -3.03 6.62 -3.12
N ASP A 4 -2.14 6.56 -4.11
CA ASP A 4 -0.74 6.92 -3.93
C ASP A 4 -0.08 7.25 -5.28
N PHE A 5 0.98 8.07 -5.25
CA PHE A 5 1.87 8.27 -6.38
C PHE A 5 3.12 7.43 -6.22
N MET A 6 3.37 6.60 -7.20
CA MET A 6 4.68 5.95 -7.30
C MET A 6 5.74 6.98 -7.69
N ARG A 7 6.92 6.85 -7.09
CA ARG A 7 8.07 7.77 -7.24
C ARG A 7 8.42 8.01 -8.71
N PRO A 8 9.07 9.13 -9.03
CA PRO A 8 9.43 9.41 -10.41
C PRO A 8 10.27 8.28 -10.99
N PHE A 9 9.86 7.86 -12.18
CA PHE A 9 10.55 6.89 -13.03
C PHE A 9 11.38 7.62 -14.08
N LEU A 10 12.20 6.88 -14.80
CA LEU A 10 12.80 7.39 -16.04
C LEU A 10 11.67 7.85 -16.98
N SER A 11 11.85 8.97 -17.69
CA SER A 11 10.83 9.49 -18.59
C SER A 11 10.44 8.45 -19.64
N SER A 12 9.14 8.18 -19.76
CA SER A 12 8.56 7.26 -20.74
C SER A 12 7.44 8.00 -21.48
N TYR A 13 7.69 8.38 -22.72
CA TYR A 13 6.73 9.16 -23.52
C TYR A 13 6.21 10.40 -22.78
N GLY A 14 7.11 11.13 -22.09
CA GLY A 14 6.76 12.32 -21.32
C GLY A 14 6.22 12.05 -19.89
N ASN A 15 5.93 10.80 -19.54
CA ASN A 15 5.43 10.43 -18.20
C ASN A 15 6.58 10.09 -17.27
N GLN A 16 6.45 10.47 -15.99
CA GLN A 16 7.44 10.22 -14.94
C GLN A 16 6.83 9.62 -13.68
N TYR A 17 5.51 9.66 -13.50
CA TYR A 17 4.81 9.19 -12.33
C TYR A 17 3.72 8.19 -12.71
N ILE A 18 3.34 7.36 -11.76
CA ILE A 18 2.17 6.49 -11.85
C ILE A 18 1.28 6.83 -10.66
N LEU A 19 0.08 7.35 -10.93
CA LEU A 19 -0.97 7.49 -9.92
C LEU A 19 -1.71 6.17 -9.82
N VAL A 20 -1.80 5.62 -8.61
CA VAL A 20 -2.41 4.32 -8.32
C VAL A 20 -3.62 4.51 -7.41
N ALA A 21 -4.70 3.82 -7.70
CA ALA A 21 -5.87 3.70 -6.84
C ALA A 21 -6.20 2.23 -6.62
N VAL A 22 -6.30 1.81 -5.35
CA VAL A 22 -6.52 0.41 -4.95
C VAL A 22 -7.83 0.28 -4.19
N ASP A 23 -8.70 -0.60 -4.61
CA ASP A 23 -9.82 -1.00 -3.77
C ASP A 23 -9.36 -2.01 -2.71
N TYR A 24 -9.64 -1.69 -1.44
CA TYR A 24 -9.13 -2.51 -0.33
C TYR A 24 -9.88 -3.84 -0.16
N VAL A 25 -11.06 -3.96 -0.73
CA VAL A 25 -11.85 -5.20 -0.68
C VAL A 25 -11.40 -6.15 -1.78
N SER A 26 -11.59 -5.77 -3.03
CA SER A 26 -11.30 -6.62 -4.19
C SER A 26 -9.81 -6.66 -4.57
N LYS A 27 -8.98 -5.77 -4.02
CA LYS A 27 -7.59 -5.53 -4.45
C LYS A 27 -7.48 -5.10 -5.91
N TRP A 28 -8.58 -4.66 -6.51
CA TRP A 28 -8.57 -4.09 -7.84
C TRP A 28 -7.72 -2.82 -7.86
N VAL A 29 -6.94 -2.67 -8.90
CA VAL A 29 -6.07 -1.50 -9.09
C VAL A 29 -6.41 -0.80 -10.39
N GLU A 30 -6.59 0.50 -10.31
CA GLU A 30 -6.52 1.41 -11.46
C GLU A 30 -5.22 2.23 -11.34
N ALA A 31 -4.56 2.46 -12.46
CA ALA A 31 -3.36 3.29 -12.48
C ALA A 31 -3.26 4.11 -13.76
N LEU A 32 -2.66 5.28 -13.66
CA LEU A 32 -2.42 6.19 -14.78
C LEU A 32 -0.96 6.61 -14.81
N ALA A 33 -0.33 6.50 -15.98
CA ALA A 33 0.95 7.13 -16.25
C ALA A 33 0.74 8.64 -16.45
N THR A 34 1.54 9.45 -15.75
CA THR A 34 1.36 10.91 -15.75
C THR A 34 2.69 11.64 -15.80
N PRO A 35 2.75 12.82 -16.45
CA PRO A 35 3.95 13.64 -16.48
C PRO A 35 4.26 14.31 -15.14
N THR A 36 3.21 14.61 -14.36
CA THR A 36 3.30 15.33 -13.08
C THR A 36 2.52 14.59 -11.99
N ASN A 37 2.81 14.90 -10.74
CA ASN A 37 2.12 14.38 -9.56
C ASN A 37 1.26 15.47 -8.90
N ASP A 38 0.48 16.20 -9.67
CA ASP A 38 -0.35 17.30 -9.15
C ASP A 38 -1.81 16.88 -8.86
N ALA A 39 -2.53 17.76 -8.18
CA ALA A 39 -3.93 17.55 -7.83
C ALA A 39 -4.88 17.42 -9.03
N ARG A 40 -4.53 18.03 -10.17
CA ARG A 40 -5.36 18.00 -11.39
C ARG A 40 -5.40 16.58 -11.95
N VAL A 41 -4.28 15.88 -11.90
CA VAL A 41 -4.17 14.46 -12.30
C VAL A 41 -5.05 13.60 -11.42
N VAL A 42 -5.02 13.81 -10.09
CA VAL A 42 -5.86 13.07 -9.14
C VAL A 42 -7.35 13.29 -9.44
N VAL A 43 -7.76 14.55 -9.58
CA VAL A 43 -9.15 14.90 -9.90
C VAL A 43 -9.60 14.31 -11.23
N LYS A 44 -8.73 14.33 -12.26
CA LYS A 44 -9.00 13.72 -13.56
C LYS A 44 -9.25 12.22 -13.42
N MET A 45 -8.40 11.50 -12.70
CA MET A 45 -8.56 10.05 -12.46
C MET A 45 -9.90 9.74 -11.80
N PHE A 46 -10.29 10.50 -10.77
CA PHE A 46 -11.56 10.28 -10.09
C PHE A 46 -12.77 10.53 -11.00
N LYS A 47 -12.76 11.63 -11.76
CA LYS A 47 -13.87 12.01 -12.63
C LYS A 47 -13.99 11.13 -13.89
N SER A 48 -12.87 10.71 -14.47
CA SER A 48 -12.89 10.00 -15.77
C SER A 48 -12.79 8.47 -15.62
N VAL A 49 -12.28 7.95 -14.51
CA VAL A 49 -12.05 6.51 -14.33
C VAL A 49 -12.85 5.97 -13.16
N ILE A 50 -12.63 6.51 -11.95
CA ILE A 50 -13.16 5.91 -10.74
C ILE A 50 -14.67 6.04 -10.66
N PHE A 51 -15.19 7.27 -10.69
CA PHE A 51 -16.62 7.52 -10.52
C PHE A 51 -17.50 6.89 -11.62
N PRO A 52 -17.12 6.98 -12.92
CA PRO A 52 -17.94 6.40 -13.99
C PRO A 52 -17.95 4.87 -14.00
N ARG A 53 -16.84 4.22 -13.60
CA ARG A 53 -16.70 2.77 -13.70
C ARG A 53 -17.10 2.02 -12.43
N PHE A 54 -16.82 2.58 -11.26
CA PHE A 54 -16.94 1.88 -9.98
C PHE A 54 -17.89 2.60 -8.99
N GLY A 55 -18.39 3.76 -9.36
CA GLY A 55 -19.18 4.60 -8.47
C GLY A 55 -18.35 5.37 -7.45
N VAL A 56 -19.02 6.03 -6.54
CA VAL A 56 -18.39 6.92 -5.54
C VAL A 56 -17.93 6.11 -4.32
N PRO A 57 -16.64 6.11 -3.97
CA PRO A 57 -16.16 5.39 -2.81
C PRO A 57 -16.62 6.07 -1.51
N ARG A 58 -16.90 5.29 -0.47
CA ARG A 58 -17.27 5.85 0.85
C ARG A 58 -16.10 6.57 1.53
N VAL A 59 -14.87 6.04 1.35
CA VAL A 59 -13.66 6.55 2.00
C VAL A 59 -12.51 6.49 1.01
N VAL A 60 -11.76 7.58 0.93
CA VAL A 60 -10.45 7.63 0.25
C VAL A 60 -9.37 7.79 1.29
N ILE A 61 -8.28 7.03 1.14
CA ILE A 61 -7.13 7.03 2.03
C ILE A 61 -5.90 7.43 1.20
N SER A 62 -5.18 8.46 1.63
CA SER A 62 -3.94 8.90 0.99
C SER A 62 -2.85 9.19 2.02
N ASP A 63 -1.63 9.43 1.56
CA ASP A 63 -0.61 10.03 2.37
C ASP A 63 -0.83 11.55 2.56
N GLY A 64 0.09 12.22 3.28
CA GLY A 64 0.08 13.66 3.56
C GLY A 64 0.63 14.54 2.43
N GLY A 65 0.75 14.02 1.20
CA GLY A 65 1.29 14.77 0.07
C GLY A 65 0.40 15.94 -0.36
N SER A 66 1.00 17.07 -0.76
CA SER A 66 0.28 18.27 -1.20
C SER A 66 -0.63 18.04 -2.42
N HIS A 67 -0.32 17.02 -3.24
CA HIS A 67 -1.12 16.58 -4.37
C HIS A 67 -2.46 15.95 -3.94
N PHE A 68 -2.57 15.44 -2.71
CA PHE A 68 -3.81 14.92 -2.12
C PHE A 68 -4.43 15.89 -1.10
N ILE A 69 -3.59 16.69 -0.41
CA ILE A 69 -4.06 17.69 0.56
C ILE A 69 -4.14 19.04 -0.11
N ASN A 70 -5.24 19.29 -0.81
CA ASN A 70 -5.48 20.58 -1.46
C ASN A 70 -6.99 20.82 -1.62
N LYS A 71 -7.37 22.12 -1.74
CA LYS A 71 -8.77 22.56 -1.85
C LYS A 71 -9.53 21.93 -3.04
N VAL A 72 -8.84 21.69 -4.16
CA VAL A 72 -9.50 21.20 -5.37
C VAL A 72 -9.96 19.76 -5.20
N PHE A 73 -9.10 18.90 -4.68
CA PHE A 73 -9.44 17.51 -4.41
C PHE A 73 -10.41 17.37 -3.23
N ASP A 74 -10.22 18.15 -2.17
CA ASP A 74 -11.12 18.17 -1.01
C ASP A 74 -12.56 18.57 -1.41
N ASN A 75 -12.70 19.60 -2.23
CA ASN A 75 -14.00 20.01 -2.76
C ASN A 75 -14.67 18.92 -3.63
N LEU A 76 -13.89 18.21 -4.44
CA LEU A 76 -14.40 17.08 -5.22
C LEU A 76 -14.95 15.98 -4.30
N LEU A 77 -14.20 15.60 -3.27
CA LEU A 77 -14.60 14.57 -2.33
C LEU A 77 -15.83 14.98 -1.51
N LYS A 78 -15.85 16.20 -0.97
CA LYS A 78 -16.97 16.75 -0.22
C LYS A 78 -18.26 16.81 -1.05
N LYS A 79 -18.17 17.28 -2.29
CA LYS A 79 -19.32 17.36 -3.21
C LYS A 79 -19.98 15.99 -3.43
N ASN A 80 -19.19 14.91 -3.39
CA ASN A 80 -19.66 13.55 -3.59
C ASN A 80 -19.86 12.76 -2.27
N GLY A 81 -19.78 13.41 -1.11
CA GLY A 81 -19.99 12.76 0.19
C GLY A 81 -18.89 11.76 0.58
N VAL A 82 -17.71 11.87 0.01
CA VAL A 82 -16.55 10.97 0.24
C VAL A 82 -15.75 11.44 1.45
N LYS A 83 -15.50 10.56 2.40
CA LYS A 83 -14.61 10.85 3.54
C LYS A 83 -13.15 10.68 3.12
N HIS A 84 -12.34 11.73 3.30
CA HIS A 84 -10.89 11.65 3.10
C HIS A 84 -10.20 11.33 4.43
N LYS A 85 -9.36 10.28 4.43
CA LYS A 85 -8.49 9.92 5.56
C LYS A 85 -7.04 10.04 5.12
N VAL A 86 -6.30 10.88 5.82
CA VAL A 86 -4.86 11.05 5.59
C VAL A 86 -4.10 10.15 6.54
N THR A 87 -3.19 9.34 6.00
CA THR A 87 -2.33 8.48 6.81
C THR A 87 -1.14 9.27 7.32
N THR A 88 -0.81 9.06 8.58
CA THR A 88 0.42 9.62 9.13
C THR A 88 1.61 8.73 8.78
N PRO A 89 2.81 9.28 8.54
CA PRO A 89 4.01 8.48 8.24
C PRO A 89 4.43 7.55 9.39
N TYR A 90 3.81 7.72 10.56
CA TYR A 90 4.12 6.96 11.78
C TYR A 90 3.24 5.72 11.98
N HIS A 91 2.17 5.56 11.17
CA HIS A 91 1.25 4.42 11.27
C HIS A 91 1.06 3.75 9.89
N PRO A 92 2.03 2.94 9.42
CA PRO A 92 2.03 2.39 8.06
C PRO A 92 0.93 1.35 7.80
N GLN A 93 0.23 0.89 8.83
CA GLN A 93 -0.81 -0.15 8.69
C GLN A 93 -2.00 0.28 7.81
N THR A 94 -2.25 1.58 7.69
CA THR A 94 -3.38 2.11 6.92
C THR A 94 -3.07 2.21 5.42
N SER A 95 -1.81 2.45 5.04
CA SER A 95 -1.33 2.55 3.64
C SER A 95 -0.74 1.25 3.10
N GLY A 96 -0.50 0.26 3.95
CA GLY A 96 0.23 -0.96 3.60
C GLY A 96 -0.33 -1.71 2.39
N GLN A 97 -1.64 -1.65 2.12
CA GLN A 97 -2.25 -2.29 0.95
C GLN A 97 -1.86 -1.61 -0.37
N VAL A 98 -1.82 -0.27 -0.39
CA VAL A 98 -1.38 0.48 -1.56
C VAL A 98 0.10 0.26 -1.81
N GLU A 99 0.90 0.23 -0.75
CA GLU A 99 2.35 -0.03 -0.83
C GLU A 99 2.66 -1.42 -1.39
N ILE A 100 1.90 -2.46 -0.96
CA ILE A 100 2.03 -3.82 -1.50
C ILE A 100 1.67 -3.83 -2.99
N SER A 101 0.54 -3.23 -3.37
CA SER A 101 0.11 -3.14 -4.77
C SER A 101 1.14 -2.41 -5.63
N ASN A 102 1.68 -1.29 -5.16
CA ASN A 102 2.73 -0.54 -5.83
C ASN A 102 3.99 -1.38 -6.04
N ARG A 103 4.39 -2.17 -5.03
CA ARG A 103 5.54 -3.08 -5.12
C ARG A 103 5.33 -4.17 -6.15
N GLU A 104 4.14 -4.78 -6.17
CA GLU A 104 3.80 -5.82 -7.14
C GLU A 104 3.77 -5.26 -8.57
N ILE A 105 3.09 -4.14 -8.82
CA ILE A 105 3.04 -3.49 -10.13
C ILE A 105 4.45 -3.13 -10.60
N LYS A 106 5.26 -2.55 -9.71
CA LYS A 106 6.65 -2.25 -10.02
C LYS A 106 7.46 -3.50 -10.38
N SER A 107 7.25 -4.61 -9.68
CA SER A 107 7.90 -5.89 -9.96
C SER A 107 7.49 -6.45 -11.33
N ILE A 108 6.21 -6.35 -11.69
CA ILE A 108 5.71 -6.77 -13.00
C ILE A 108 6.34 -5.89 -14.10
N LEU A 109 6.28 -4.56 -13.95
CA LEU A 109 6.88 -3.62 -14.89
C LEU A 109 8.38 -3.88 -15.09
N GLN A 110 9.12 -4.16 -14.02
CA GLN A 110 10.55 -4.48 -14.11
C GLN A 110 10.86 -5.71 -14.97
N LYS A 111 9.92 -6.64 -15.10
CA LYS A 111 10.04 -7.86 -15.91
C LYS A 111 9.56 -7.67 -17.35
N THR A 112 8.73 -6.68 -17.62
CA THR A 112 8.08 -6.47 -18.93
C THR A 112 8.71 -5.37 -19.75
N VAL A 113 9.41 -4.41 -19.12
CA VAL A 113 10.08 -3.31 -19.79
C VAL A 113 11.36 -3.78 -20.51
N ASN A 114 11.71 -3.08 -21.57
CA ASN A 114 12.94 -3.30 -22.32
C ASN A 114 14.19 -2.91 -21.51
N THR A 115 15.38 -3.16 -22.07
CA THR A 115 16.67 -2.85 -21.42
C THR A 115 16.86 -1.37 -21.10
N THR A 116 16.30 -0.47 -21.92
CA THR A 116 16.38 0.99 -21.72
C THR A 116 15.40 1.49 -20.64
N ARG A 117 14.41 0.70 -20.26
CA ARG A 117 13.38 1.02 -19.26
C ARG A 117 12.59 2.31 -19.55
N LYS A 118 12.53 2.71 -20.82
CA LYS A 118 11.83 3.95 -21.25
C LYS A 118 10.45 3.68 -21.83
N ASP A 119 9.99 2.44 -21.86
CA ASP A 119 8.71 1.99 -22.42
C ASP A 119 7.67 1.60 -21.35
N TRP A 120 7.95 1.87 -20.07
CA TRP A 120 7.09 1.45 -18.97
C TRP A 120 5.66 2.02 -19.03
N ALA A 121 5.48 3.23 -19.59
CA ALA A 121 4.16 3.84 -19.67
C ALA A 121 3.21 3.08 -20.60
N VAL A 122 3.74 2.55 -21.73
CA VAL A 122 2.97 1.70 -22.67
C VAL A 122 2.72 0.31 -22.08
N LYS A 123 3.67 -0.20 -21.26
CA LYS A 123 3.56 -1.51 -20.62
C LYS A 123 2.72 -1.50 -19.34
N LEU A 124 2.22 -0.34 -18.92
CA LEU A 124 1.45 -0.22 -17.69
C LEU A 124 0.14 -1.02 -17.75
N ASP A 125 -0.58 -0.98 -18.85
CA ASP A 125 -1.85 -1.71 -19.03
C ASP A 125 -1.62 -3.23 -19.01
N ASP A 126 -0.55 -3.72 -19.63
CA ASP A 126 -0.15 -5.13 -19.58
C ASP A 126 0.15 -5.55 -18.12
N ALA A 127 0.86 -4.68 -17.37
CA ALA A 127 1.19 -4.93 -15.97
C ALA A 127 -0.05 -4.92 -15.07
N LEU A 128 -1.00 -4.02 -15.33
CA LEU A 128 -2.28 -3.97 -14.61
C LEU A 128 -3.13 -5.20 -14.92
N TRP A 129 -3.15 -5.65 -16.17
CA TRP A 129 -3.83 -6.88 -16.55
C TRP A 129 -3.26 -8.08 -15.80
N ALA A 130 -1.94 -8.26 -15.82
CA ALA A 130 -1.25 -9.31 -15.07
C ALA A 130 -1.55 -9.25 -13.57
N TYR A 131 -1.57 -8.04 -12.98
CA TYR A 131 -1.89 -7.85 -11.56
C TYR A 131 -3.34 -8.25 -11.23
N ARG A 132 -4.31 -7.82 -12.06
CA ARG A 132 -5.75 -8.03 -11.86
C ARG A 132 -6.17 -9.48 -12.03
N THR A 133 -5.47 -10.22 -12.89
CA THR A 133 -5.75 -11.61 -13.24
C THR A 133 -4.95 -12.61 -12.40
N ALA A 134 -3.94 -12.16 -11.66
CA ALA A 134 -3.17 -13.02 -10.77
C ALA A 134 -3.99 -13.39 -9.52
N TYR A 135 -3.86 -14.66 -9.11
CA TYR A 135 -4.44 -15.16 -7.86
C TYR A 135 -3.83 -14.43 -6.66
N LYS A 136 -4.68 -13.99 -5.74
CA LYS A 136 -4.28 -13.32 -4.50
C LYS A 136 -4.60 -14.19 -3.30
N THR A 137 -3.57 -14.75 -2.66
CA THR A 137 -3.73 -15.60 -1.47
C THR A 137 -4.64 -14.98 -0.40
N PRO A 138 -4.57 -13.66 -0.09
CA PRO A 138 -5.47 -13.07 0.89
C PRO A 138 -6.94 -13.05 0.49
N LEU A 139 -7.25 -13.14 -0.79
CA LEU A 139 -8.62 -13.16 -1.32
C LEU A 139 -9.15 -14.58 -1.54
N GLY A 140 -8.25 -15.55 -1.77
CA GLY A 140 -8.63 -16.88 -2.27
C GLY A 140 -9.10 -16.89 -3.73
N THR A 141 -8.90 -15.79 -4.46
CA THR A 141 -9.33 -15.62 -5.86
C THR A 141 -8.55 -14.49 -6.54
N THR A 142 -8.93 -14.14 -7.78
CA THR A 142 -8.34 -13.01 -8.50
C THR A 142 -9.17 -11.73 -8.30
N PRO A 143 -8.55 -10.53 -8.32
CA PRO A 143 -9.29 -9.26 -8.34
C PRO A 143 -10.29 -9.18 -9.50
N PHE A 144 -9.93 -9.71 -10.65
CA PHE A 144 -10.80 -9.75 -11.83
C PHE A 144 -12.09 -10.52 -11.57
N HIS A 145 -12.00 -11.70 -10.94
CA HIS A 145 -13.16 -12.53 -10.61
C HIS A 145 -14.11 -11.82 -9.64
N LEU A 146 -13.57 -11.10 -8.63
CA LEU A 146 -14.40 -10.34 -7.68
C LEU A 146 -15.14 -9.16 -8.31
N VAL A 147 -14.56 -8.54 -9.34
CA VAL A 147 -15.18 -7.39 -10.00
C VAL A 147 -16.21 -7.84 -11.03
N TYR A 148 -15.85 -8.81 -11.88
CA TYR A 148 -16.66 -9.19 -13.04
C TYR A 148 -17.45 -10.48 -12.86
N GLY A 149 -17.19 -11.28 -11.83
CA GLY A 149 -17.89 -12.54 -11.55
C GLY A 149 -17.58 -13.65 -12.55
N LYS A 150 -16.49 -13.56 -13.29
CA LYS A 150 -16.11 -14.55 -14.30
C LYS A 150 -14.59 -14.77 -14.34
N SER A 151 -14.17 -15.92 -14.86
CA SER A 151 -12.76 -16.21 -15.10
C SER A 151 -12.16 -15.30 -16.17
N CYS A 152 -10.87 -14.98 -16.01
CA CYS A 152 -10.17 -14.03 -16.88
C CYS A 152 -9.41 -14.68 -18.03
N HIS A 153 -9.20 -15.99 -17.99
CA HIS A 153 -8.45 -16.70 -19.03
C HIS A 153 -9.39 -17.57 -19.84
N LEU A 154 -9.91 -17.03 -20.94
CA LEU A 154 -10.60 -17.81 -21.96
C LEU A 154 -9.67 -17.95 -23.16
N HIS A 155 -9.45 -19.19 -23.63
CA HIS A 155 -8.92 -19.38 -24.95
C HIS A 155 -9.89 -18.77 -25.97
N VAL A 156 -9.37 -18.19 -27.06
CA VAL A 156 -10.17 -17.52 -28.09
C VAL A 156 -11.34 -18.36 -28.55
N GLU A 157 -11.16 -19.66 -28.75
CA GLU A 157 -12.24 -20.60 -29.12
C GLU A 157 -13.34 -20.74 -28.05
N LEU A 158 -12.97 -20.75 -26.75
CA LEU A 158 -13.92 -20.78 -25.65
C LEU A 158 -14.67 -19.48 -25.52
N GLU A 159 -14.01 -18.35 -25.80
CA GLU A 159 -14.62 -17.02 -25.80
C GLU A 159 -15.71 -16.92 -26.87
N TYR A 160 -15.44 -17.34 -28.10
CA TYR A 160 -16.45 -17.41 -29.17
C TYR A 160 -17.60 -18.35 -28.84
N LYS A 161 -17.31 -19.55 -28.31
CA LYS A 161 -18.35 -20.51 -27.88
C LYS A 161 -19.19 -19.94 -26.74
N ALA A 162 -18.55 -19.27 -25.76
CA ALA A 162 -19.25 -18.63 -24.66
C ALA A 162 -20.12 -17.45 -25.14
N ALA A 163 -19.61 -16.59 -26.03
CA ALA A 163 -20.37 -15.49 -26.61
C ALA A 163 -21.58 -16.01 -27.42
N TRP A 164 -21.41 -17.09 -28.17
CA TRP A 164 -22.50 -17.74 -28.91
C TRP A 164 -23.53 -18.35 -27.97
N ALA A 165 -23.09 -19.06 -26.94
CA ALA A 165 -23.98 -19.62 -25.90
C ALA A 165 -24.77 -18.54 -25.17
N VAL A 166 -24.14 -17.43 -24.79
CA VAL A 166 -24.80 -16.27 -24.17
C VAL A 166 -25.85 -15.68 -25.12
N LYS A 167 -25.53 -15.57 -26.42
CA LYS A 167 -26.48 -15.09 -27.42
C LYS A 167 -27.69 -16.00 -27.54
N GLN A 168 -27.49 -17.33 -27.61
CA GLN A 168 -28.61 -18.32 -27.65
C GLN A 168 -29.43 -18.29 -26.35
N LEU A 169 -28.81 -18.19 -25.20
CA LEU A 169 -29.49 -18.17 -23.90
C LEU A 169 -30.32 -16.91 -23.66
N ASN A 170 -30.02 -15.81 -24.35
CA ASN A 170 -30.74 -14.56 -24.27
C ASN A 170 -31.98 -14.48 -25.20
N PHE A 171 -32.31 -15.53 -25.95
CA PHE A 171 -33.54 -15.56 -26.74
C PHE A 171 -34.79 -15.67 -25.88
N ASP A 172 -34.70 -16.24 -24.66
CA ASP A 172 -35.77 -16.24 -23.68
C ASP A 172 -35.42 -15.29 -22.53
N ALA A 173 -36.08 -14.13 -22.51
CA ALA A 173 -35.83 -13.08 -21.52
C ALA A 173 -36.08 -13.53 -20.08
N LYS A 174 -37.05 -14.43 -19.84
CA LYS A 174 -37.38 -14.92 -18.50
C LYS A 174 -36.30 -15.85 -17.96
N SER A 175 -35.91 -16.85 -18.73
CA SER A 175 -34.84 -17.77 -18.33
C SER A 175 -33.46 -17.07 -18.22
N ALA A 176 -33.21 -16.06 -19.04
CA ALA A 176 -32.01 -15.22 -18.94
C ALA A 176 -32.00 -14.38 -17.65
N PHE A 177 -33.15 -13.83 -17.23
CA PHE A 177 -33.29 -13.09 -15.99
C PHE A 177 -33.04 -13.97 -14.76
N ASP A 178 -33.65 -15.15 -14.70
CA ASP A 178 -33.51 -16.10 -13.58
C ASP A 178 -32.02 -16.51 -13.43
N ARG A 179 -31.35 -16.83 -14.52
CA ARG A 179 -29.91 -17.15 -14.51
C ARG A 179 -29.03 -15.99 -14.08
N ARG A 180 -29.36 -14.77 -14.52
CA ARG A 180 -28.65 -13.56 -14.07
C ARG A 180 -28.80 -13.34 -12.57
N THR A 181 -29.97 -13.56 -12.04
CA THR A 181 -30.25 -13.45 -10.60
C THR A 181 -29.40 -14.46 -9.81
N ILE A 182 -29.34 -15.73 -10.25
CA ILE A 182 -28.48 -16.74 -9.63
C ILE A 182 -27.00 -16.31 -9.68
N GLN A 183 -26.51 -15.85 -10.83
CA GLN A 183 -25.13 -15.37 -10.96
C GLN A 183 -24.80 -14.19 -10.05
N LEU A 184 -25.77 -13.30 -9.80
CA LEU A 184 -25.56 -12.19 -8.86
C LEU A 184 -25.44 -12.69 -7.42
N HIS A 185 -26.24 -13.66 -7.01
CA HIS A 185 -26.14 -14.28 -5.68
C HIS A 185 -24.81 -15.03 -5.51
N GLU A 186 -24.40 -15.81 -6.50
CA GLU A 186 -23.09 -16.47 -6.50
C GLU A 186 -21.94 -15.46 -6.37
N LEU A 187 -22.05 -14.31 -7.06
CA LEU A 187 -21.04 -13.28 -6.97
C LEU A 187 -21.00 -12.61 -5.58
N GLU A 188 -22.14 -12.44 -4.94
CA GLU A 188 -22.20 -11.93 -3.57
C GLU A 188 -21.55 -12.92 -2.59
N GLU A 189 -21.80 -14.22 -2.73
CA GLU A 189 -21.15 -15.26 -1.92
C GLU A 189 -19.64 -15.26 -2.10
N ILE A 190 -19.15 -15.19 -3.35
CA ILE A 190 -17.71 -15.14 -3.67
C ILE A 190 -17.07 -13.90 -3.02
N ARG A 191 -17.76 -12.75 -3.07
CA ARG A 191 -17.28 -11.51 -2.43
C ARG A 191 -17.24 -11.62 -0.92
N HIS A 192 -18.24 -12.24 -0.32
CA HIS A 192 -18.28 -12.50 1.12
C HIS A 192 -17.14 -13.40 1.56
N MET A 193 -16.95 -14.52 0.87
CA MET A 193 -15.83 -15.45 1.14
C MET A 193 -14.46 -14.77 1.00
N ALA A 194 -14.27 -13.95 -0.03
CA ALA A 194 -13.03 -13.21 -0.23
C ALA A 194 -12.78 -12.19 0.90
N TYR A 195 -13.84 -11.56 1.40
CA TYR A 195 -13.74 -10.65 2.55
C TYR A 195 -13.32 -11.40 3.82
N GLU A 196 -13.94 -12.53 4.13
CA GLU A 196 -13.59 -13.34 5.30
C GLU A 196 -12.16 -13.91 5.19
N ASN A 197 -11.76 -14.41 4.02
CA ASN A 197 -10.38 -14.84 3.77
C ASN A 197 -9.38 -13.71 4.03
N SER A 198 -9.68 -12.51 3.54
CA SER A 198 -8.83 -11.33 3.74
C SER A 198 -8.70 -10.94 5.21
N LYS A 199 -9.79 -11.06 5.98
CA LYS A 199 -9.83 -10.81 7.42
C LYS A 199 -8.96 -11.82 8.17
N ILE A 200 -9.16 -13.11 7.92
CA ILE A 200 -8.39 -14.20 8.54
C ILE A 200 -6.89 -14.06 8.22
N TYR A 201 -6.55 -13.76 6.96
CA TYR A 201 -5.17 -13.56 6.54
C TYR A 201 -4.54 -12.35 7.27
N LYS A 202 -5.28 -11.25 7.39
CA LYS A 202 -4.83 -10.05 8.11
C LYS A 202 -4.58 -10.35 9.59
N GLU A 203 -5.47 -11.07 10.24
CA GLU A 203 -5.34 -11.45 11.65
C GLU A 203 -4.13 -12.36 11.88
N ARG A 204 -3.93 -13.37 11.03
CA ARG A 204 -2.75 -14.25 11.09
C ARG A 204 -1.45 -13.48 10.90
N THR A 205 -1.41 -12.59 9.90
CA THR A 205 -0.22 -11.78 9.62
C THR A 205 0.06 -10.82 10.76
N LYS A 206 -0.98 -10.21 11.36
CA LYS A 206 -0.86 -9.35 12.51
C LYS A 206 -0.29 -10.12 13.72
N ALA A 207 -0.87 -11.26 14.05
CA ALA A 207 -0.42 -12.10 15.17
C ALA A 207 1.05 -12.55 14.99
N TYR A 208 1.43 -12.94 13.77
CA TYR A 208 2.82 -13.30 13.45
C TYR A 208 3.78 -12.12 13.62
N HIS A 209 3.38 -10.93 13.19
CA HIS A 209 4.18 -9.71 13.31
C HIS A 209 4.30 -9.27 14.77
N GLU A 210 3.19 -9.29 15.52
CA GLU A 210 3.15 -8.89 16.93
C GLU A 210 4.06 -9.76 17.80
N LYS A 211 4.14 -11.06 17.55
CA LYS A 211 5.08 -11.97 18.24
C LYS A 211 6.55 -11.60 18.06
N ARG A 212 6.90 -10.82 17.03
CA ARG A 212 8.27 -10.41 16.71
C ARG A 212 8.58 -8.98 17.11
N ILE A 213 7.59 -8.23 17.57
CA ILE A 213 7.80 -6.85 18.01
C ILE A 213 8.43 -6.90 19.40
N ILE A 214 9.64 -6.38 19.50
CA ILE A 214 10.26 -6.07 20.78
C ILE A 214 9.57 -4.79 21.29
N THR A 215 8.78 -4.93 22.35
CA THR A 215 8.14 -3.79 23.00
C THR A 215 9.22 -2.90 23.60
N ARG A 216 9.30 -1.67 23.14
CA ARG A 216 10.21 -0.66 23.67
C ARG A 216 9.39 0.38 24.38
N ASN A 217 9.58 0.49 25.67
CA ASN A 217 8.95 1.51 26.49
C ASN A 217 9.91 2.69 26.56
N PHE A 218 9.46 3.83 26.10
CA PHE A 218 10.19 5.10 26.21
C PHE A 218 9.44 6.03 27.14
N ALA A 219 10.17 6.74 27.97
CA ALA A 219 9.65 7.80 28.84
C ALA A 219 10.19 9.18 28.43
N PRO A 220 9.48 10.27 28.76
CA PRO A 220 10.06 11.61 28.65
C PRO A 220 11.39 11.69 29.42
N ASN A 221 12.36 12.41 28.87
CA ASN A 221 13.74 12.56 29.32
C ASN A 221 14.67 11.35 29.08
N ASP A 222 14.17 10.21 28.55
CA ASP A 222 15.07 9.13 28.12
C ASP A 222 16.01 9.62 27.02
N GLN A 223 17.25 9.15 27.07
CA GLN A 223 18.21 9.35 25.99
C GLN A 223 18.14 8.20 24.99
N VAL A 224 18.10 8.55 23.70
CA VAL A 224 17.94 7.56 22.63
C VAL A 224 18.86 7.85 21.43
N LEU A 225 19.20 6.78 20.72
CA LEU A 225 19.85 6.85 19.43
C LEU A 225 18.80 6.68 18.31
N LEU A 226 18.95 7.45 17.24
CA LEU A 226 18.09 7.41 16.08
C LEU A 226 18.74 6.64 14.93
N TYR A 227 18.05 5.61 14.44
CA TYR A 227 18.50 4.83 13.27
C TYR A 227 18.22 5.55 11.96
N ASN A 228 19.25 5.70 11.12
CA ASN A 228 19.13 6.25 9.78
C ASN A 228 18.93 5.14 8.73
N SER A 229 17.68 4.89 8.34
CA SER A 229 17.32 3.86 7.35
C SER A 229 17.77 4.19 5.91
N ARG A 230 18.20 5.42 5.63
CA ARG A 230 18.69 5.84 4.30
C ARG A 230 20.14 5.44 4.05
N LEU A 231 20.92 5.18 5.10
CA LEU A 231 22.28 4.73 4.98
C LEU A 231 22.29 3.24 4.58
N LYS A 232 22.68 2.96 3.34
CA LYS A 232 22.93 1.59 2.90
C LYS A 232 24.19 1.03 3.54
N LEU A 233 24.30 -0.32 3.60
CA LEU A 233 25.36 -1.04 4.32
C LEU A 233 26.80 -0.63 3.92
N PHE A 234 26.98 -0.13 2.69
CA PHE A 234 28.28 0.09 2.07
C PHE A 234 28.60 1.54 1.71
N LEU A 235 27.76 2.49 2.09
CA LEU A 235 28.02 3.91 1.84
C LEU A 235 28.79 4.53 3.02
N GLY A 236 30.10 4.54 2.91
CA GLY A 236 31.04 5.21 3.81
C GLY A 236 31.47 4.32 4.97
N LYS A 237 32.72 3.83 4.88
CA LYS A 237 33.34 2.92 5.86
C LYS A 237 33.36 3.42 7.32
N LEU A 238 33.04 4.70 7.57
CA LEU A 238 33.16 5.34 8.88
C LEU A 238 31.88 6.04 9.35
N ARG A 239 30.73 5.84 8.69
CA ARG A 239 29.47 6.48 9.11
C ARG A 239 28.63 5.52 9.95
N SER A 240 28.36 5.89 11.18
CA SER A 240 27.37 5.20 12.01
C SER A 240 25.97 5.33 11.44
N ARG A 241 25.18 4.26 11.51
CA ARG A 241 23.74 4.29 11.21
C ARG A 241 22.93 4.90 12.33
N TRP A 242 23.53 5.08 13.47
CA TRP A 242 22.93 5.65 14.65
C TRP A 242 23.45 7.06 14.83
N SER A 243 22.56 7.98 15.12
CA SER A 243 22.87 9.36 15.48
C SER A 243 22.26 9.69 16.84
N GLY A 244 22.82 10.62 17.55
CA GLY A 244 22.43 11.02 18.89
C GLY A 244 23.62 11.03 19.85
N PRO A 245 23.38 11.06 21.19
CA PRO A 245 22.06 10.86 21.83
C PRO A 245 21.12 12.04 21.70
N PHE A 246 19.81 11.74 21.64
CA PHE A 246 18.72 12.71 21.66
C PHE A 246 17.87 12.49 22.90
N ALA A 247 17.36 13.58 23.51
CA ALA A 247 16.43 13.47 24.62
C ALA A 247 14.97 13.32 24.10
N ILE A 248 14.19 12.47 24.72
CA ILE A 248 12.77 12.35 24.45
C ILE A 248 12.01 13.46 25.18
N LYS A 249 11.27 14.29 24.41
CA LYS A 249 10.35 15.27 24.99
C LYS A 249 9.00 14.66 25.30
N GLU A 250 8.43 13.90 24.36
CA GLU A 250 7.07 13.38 24.44
C GLU A 250 6.95 12.06 23.66
N VAL A 251 6.21 11.12 24.21
CA VAL A 251 5.79 9.89 23.50
C VAL A 251 4.32 10.04 23.12
N ARG A 252 4.01 10.07 21.82
CA ARG A 252 2.66 10.21 21.30
C ARG A 252 1.99 8.86 21.08
N PRO A 253 0.65 8.80 21.12
CA PRO A 253 -0.07 7.59 20.72
C PRO A 253 0.34 7.15 19.31
N TYR A 254 0.26 5.87 19.02
CA TYR A 254 0.63 5.23 17.75
C TYR A 254 2.14 5.20 17.42
N GLY A 255 3.01 5.35 18.45
CA GLY A 255 4.44 5.11 18.32
C GLY A 255 5.26 6.25 17.72
N ALA A 256 4.70 7.45 17.63
CA ALA A 256 5.43 8.65 17.32
C ALA A 256 6.11 9.21 18.58
N VAL A 257 7.38 9.63 18.45
CA VAL A 257 8.17 10.17 19.55
C VAL A 257 8.75 11.53 19.14
N VAL A 258 8.60 12.53 20.00
CA VAL A 258 9.19 13.86 19.81
C VAL A 258 10.56 13.87 20.47
N LEU A 259 11.58 14.16 19.68
CA LEU A 259 12.97 14.26 20.13
C LEU A 259 13.40 15.73 20.18
N LEU A 260 14.33 15.99 21.09
CA LEU A 260 15.05 17.26 21.17
C LEU A 260 16.49 17.06 20.68
N ASP A 261 16.92 17.93 19.79
CA ASP A 261 18.33 17.99 19.37
C ASP A 261 19.14 18.79 20.41
N ALA A 262 20.46 18.72 20.33
CA ALA A 262 21.39 19.49 21.17
C ALA A 262 21.16 21.03 21.10
N THR A 263 20.55 21.51 20.00
CA THR A 263 20.14 22.91 19.80
C THR A 263 18.76 23.24 20.39
N GLY A 264 18.05 22.29 21.02
CA GLY A 264 16.68 22.46 21.48
C GLY A 264 15.61 22.38 20.40
N THR A 265 15.99 22.04 19.17
CA THR A 265 15.03 21.90 18.05
C THR A 265 14.23 20.60 18.18
N GLU A 266 12.90 20.71 18.06
CA GLU A 266 11.98 19.57 18.15
C GLU A 266 11.76 18.91 16.79
N PHE A 267 11.81 17.58 16.75
CA PHE A 267 11.43 16.83 15.57
C PHE A 267 10.77 15.50 15.94
N VAL A 268 9.86 15.02 15.08
CA VAL A 268 9.07 13.84 15.33
C VAL A 268 9.61 12.65 14.54
N VAL A 269 9.77 11.51 15.21
CA VAL A 269 10.26 10.27 14.61
C VAL A 269 9.38 9.08 14.98
N ASN A 270 9.49 7.99 14.21
CA ASN A 270 8.87 6.73 14.58
C ASN A 270 9.70 6.04 15.68
N GLY A 271 9.08 5.66 16.79
CA GLY A 271 9.71 5.00 17.92
C GLY A 271 10.43 3.69 17.56
N GLN A 272 10.00 3.00 16.50
CA GLN A 272 10.70 1.80 15.99
C GLN A 272 12.13 2.07 15.51
N ARG A 273 12.44 3.33 15.18
CA ARG A 273 13.79 3.77 14.76
C ARG A 273 14.66 4.18 15.93
N LEU A 274 14.16 4.12 17.14
CA LEU A 274 14.87 4.52 18.34
C LEU A 274 15.44 3.32 19.07
N LYS A 275 16.58 3.50 19.71
CA LYS A 275 17.22 2.58 20.65
C LYS A 275 17.60 3.38 21.87
N SER A 276 17.32 2.87 23.06
CA SER A 276 17.76 3.49 24.33
C SER A 276 19.29 3.66 24.30
N TYR A 277 19.73 4.83 24.63
CA TYR A 277 21.14 5.13 24.86
C TYR A 277 21.38 4.95 26.37
N LEU A 278 22.08 3.90 26.72
CA LEU A 278 22.58 3.71 28.09
C LEU A 278 23.85 4.55 28.17
N ALA A 279 23.70 5.83 28.56
CA ALA A 279 24.84 6.59 29.05
C ALA A 279 25.36 5.85 30.26
N GLU A 280 26.66 5.65 30.38
CA GLU A 280 27.34 5.01 31.46
C GLU A 280 26.65 5.20 32.82
N SER A 281 25.76 4.29 33.22
CA SER A 281 25.67 3.95 34.63
C SER A 281 27.04 3.41 34.94
N ALA A 282 27.80 4.09 35.77
CA ALA A 282 29.12 3.67 36.21
C ALA A 282 29.08 2.17 36.46
N ILE A 283 29.76 1.39 35.63
CA ILE A 283 30.01 -0.01 35.92
C ILE A 283 30.82 0.06 37.22
N ALA A 284 30.17 -0.34 38.30
CA ALA A 284 30.88 -0.45 39.58
C ALA A 284 32.08 -1.36 39.29
N GLU A 285 33.27 -0.87 39.55
CA GLU A 285 34.52 -1.64 39.38
C GLU A 285 34.34 -2.97 40.09
N GLY A 286 34.24 -4.06 39.32
CA GLY A 286 34.14 -5.43 39.82
C GLY A 286 33.05 -6.33 39.26
N GLU A 287 32.07 -5.85 38.50
CA GLU A 287 31.10 -6.75 37.84
C GLU A 287 31.58 -7.17 36.44
N SER A 288 32.06 -8.42 36.34
CA SER A 288 32.27 -9.07 35.06
C SER A 288 30.93 -9.58 34.54
N VAL A 289 30.45 -9.00 33.42
CA VAL A 289 29.29 -9.52 32.70
C VAL A 289 29.78 -10.62 31.76
N PRO A 290 29.37 -11.89 31.92
CA PRO A 290 29.73 -12.94 30.97
C PRO A 290 29.09 -12.60 29.60
N LEU A 291 29.92 -12.46 28.59
CA LEU A 291 29.49 -12.41 27.20
C LEU A 291 28.99 -13.80 26.81
N GLY A 292 27.70 -14.00 26.82
CA GLY A 292 27.09 -15.20 26.25
C GLY A 292 27.32 -15.25 24.75
N ASP A 293 27.67 -16.43 24.24
CA ASP A 293 27.84 -16.67 22.81
C ASP A 293 26.58 -16.27 22.05
N ALA A 294 26.78 -15.63 20.89
CA ALA A 294 25.69 -15.26 20.01
C ALA A 294 24.96 -16.54 19.56
N LEU A 295 23.72 -16.67 19.97
CA LEU A 295 22.84 -17.72 19.48
C LEU A 295 22.75 -17.60 17.96
N HIS A 296 23.25 -18.61 17.27
CA HIS A 296 23.12 -18.80 15.85
C HIS A 296 21.63 -18.76 15.47
N ALA A 297 21.25 -17.77 14.63
CA ALA A 297 19.95 -17.67 13.98
C ALA A 297 20.00 -18.33 12.60
#